data_2066e99ee2a8b3597b4806efeab132ff
#
_entry.id   2066e99ee2a8b3597b4806efeab132ff
#
_cell.length_a   1.000
_cell.length_b   1.000
_cell.length_c   1.000
_cell.angle_alpha   90.00
_cell.angle_beta   90.00
_cell.angle_gamma   90.00
#
_symmetry.space_group_name_H-M   'P 1'
#
loop_
_entity.id
_entity.type
_entity.pdbx_description
1 polymer ?
#
loop_
_entity_poly.entity_id
_entity_poly.type
_entity_poly.pdbx_seq_one_letter_code
_entity_poly.pdbx_strand_id
1 'polypeptide(L)'
;MTLQQLKYMIAVAEKGSITEAAKELFISQPSLSGAVKEVENEAGITIFNRCRAGVALTTEGMEFLGYARQVVQQMELLESRYIDNQPEKQRFCISTQHYTFAANAFVELVQQFGQERYEFILNETQTYQIIMDVRNRFSDLGVLYLSKANENVLMKVFEEYNLNFYELFTATPHVFLRKGHPLADREKVSLEDLKPYPRLNFVQGAYESSNFAEELFSNEIAEKSIRISDRAAIVNFMIGLDGYTISSGIFPRYLHGDSIISIPLEGDETMRIGYILNKDRELSRLGEIYVEALKQYQKD
;
A
#
# COMPACT_ATOMS: atom_id res chain seq x y z
N MET A 1 -20.63 23.28 6.40
CA MET A 1 -20.53 22.38 5.21
C MET A 1 -21.16 21.05 5.52
N THR A 2 -22.01 20.49 4.64
CA THR A 2 -22.72 19.22 4.82
C THR A 2 -22.36 18.24 3.72
N LEU A 3 -22.57 16.93 3.95
CA LEU A 3 -22.35 15.90 2.94
C LEU A 3 -23.17 16.16 1.65
N GLN A 4 -24.42 16.62 1.81
CA GLN A 4 -25.27 16.97 0.68
C GLN A 4 -24.68 18.12 -0.15
N GLN A 5 -24.11 19.11 0.48
CA GLN A 5 -23.42 20.20 -0.20
C GLN A 5 -22.17 19.70 -0.96
N LEU A 6 -21.39 18.76 -0.39
CA LEU A 6 -20.29 18.13 -1.12
C LEU A 6 -20.77 17.35 -2.36
N LYS A 7 -21.85 16.57 -2.24
CA LYS A 7 -22.50 15.92 -3.40
C LYS A 7 -22.92 16.93 -4.47
N TYR A 8 -23.42 18.09 -4.07
CA TYR A 8 -23.77 19.17 -5.00
C TYR A 8 -22.54 19.72 -5.75
N MET A 9 -21.42 19.96 -5.03
CA MET A 9 -20.20 20.44 -5.68
C MET A 9 -19.67 19.44 -6.71
N ILE A 10 -19.71 18.15 -6.40
CA ILE A 10 -19.30 17.07 -7.31
C ILE A 10 -20.19 17.05 -8.55
N ALA A 11 -21.50 17.09 -8.39
CA ALA A 11 -22.45 17.09 -9.51
C ALA A 11 -22.28 18.32 -10.43
N VAL A 12 -22.07 19.50 -9.86
CA VAL A 12 -21.80 20.72 -10.65
C VAL A 12 -20.51 20.60 -11.46
N ALA A 13 -19.47 20.03 -10.88
CA ALA A 13 -18.20 19.82 -11.56
C ALA A 13 -18.32 18.80 -12.71
N GLU A 14 -19.04 17.72 -12.51
CA GLU A 14 -19.24 16.67 -13.52
C GLU A 14 -20.08 17.15 -14.70
N LYS A 15 -21.10 17.98 -14.45
CA LYS A 15 -21.94 18.53 -15.52
C LYS A 15 -21.36 19.78 -16.18
N GLY A 16 -20.39 20.44 -15.57
CA GLY A 16 -19.88 21.71 -16.05
C GLY A 16 -20.94 22.83 -16.12
N SER A 17 -22.10 22.63 -15.48
CA SER A 17 -23.25 23.54 -15.53
C SER A 17 -24.12 23.41 -14.29
N ILE A 18 -24.32 24.51 -13.57
CA ILE A 18 -25.23 24.54 -12.42
C ILE A 18 -26.67 24.17 -12.81
N THR A 19 -27.11 24.59 -14.00
CA THR A 19 -28.48 24.32 -14.48
C THR A 19 -28.69 22.83 -14.76
N GLU A 20 -27.74 22.17 -15.42
CA GLU A 20 -27.83 20.74 -15.70
C GLU A 20 -27.67 19.89 -14.45
N ALA A 21 -26.75 20.26 -13.55
CA ALA A 21 -26.62 19.62 -12.25
C ALA A 21 -27.91 19.73 -11.40
N ALA A 22 -28.56 20.91 -11.40
CA ALA A 22 -29.82 21.11 -10.67
C ALA A 22 -30.94 20.22 -11.19
N LYS A 23 -31.03 20.02 -12.51
CA LYS A 23 -32.00 19.10 -13.13
C LYS A 23 -31.76 17.66 -12.68
N GLU A 24 -30.53 17.20 -12.72
CA GLU A 24 -30.15 15.84 -12.30
C GLU A 24 -30.43 15.59 -10.83
N LEU A 25 -30.16 16.59 -9.99
CA LEU A 25 -30.38 16.53 -8.55
C LEU A 25 -31.85 16.77 -8.13
N PHE A 26 -32.75 17.04 -9.10
CA PHE A 26 -34.15 17.34 -8.86
C PHE A 26 -34.38 18.51 -7.90
N ILE A 27 -33.54 19.55 -7.99
CA ILE A 27 -33.65 20.78 -7.19
C ILE A 27 -33.68 22.01 -8.07
N SER A 28 -34.10 23.15 -7.49
CA SER A 28 -34.10 24.42 -8.22
C SER A 28 -32.66 24.92 -8.45
N GLN A 29 -32.42 25.50 -9.64
CA GLN A 29 -31.12 26.12 -9.95
C GLN A 29 -30.73 27.22 -8.95
N PRO A 30 -31.64 28.11 -8.45
CA PRO A 30 -31.30 29.07 -7.41
C PRO A 30 -30.82 28.40 -6.10
N SER A 31 -31.45 27.31 -5.68
CA SER A 31 -31.06 26.56 -4.49
C SER A 31 -29.65 25.97 -4.62
N LEU A 32 -29.34 25.34 -5.77
CA LEU A 32 -28.02 24.82 -6.03
C LEU A 32 -26.94 25.92 -6.09
N SER A 33 -27.27 27.05 -6.77
CA SER A 33 -26.37 28.21 -6.83
C SER A 33 -26.11 28.82 -5.45
N GLY A 34 -27.14 28.83 -4.58
CA GLY A 34 -27.00 29.22 -3.16
C GLY A 34 -26.06 28.33 -2.39
N ALA A 35 -26.24 27.00 -2.50
CA ALA A 35 -25.39 26.01 -1.84
C ALA A 35 -23.93 26.11 -2.30
N VAL A 36 -23.67 26.34 -3.59
CA VAL A 36 -22.31 26.57 -4.10
C VAL A 36 -21.67 27.78 -3.40
N LYS A 37 -22.38 28.91 -3.34
CA LYS A 37 -21.86 30.12 -2.70
C LYS A 37 -21.62 29.93 -1.19
N GLU A 38 -22.48 29.19 -0.50
CA GLU A 38 -22.32 28.90 0.92
C GLU A 38 -21.03 28.08 1.16
N VAL A 39 -20.79 27.06 0.35
CA VAL A 39 -19.57 26.24 0.46
C VAL A 39 -18.31 27.07 0.14
N GLU A 40 -18.32 27.87 -0.93
CA GLU A 40 -17.21 28.76 -1.30
C GLU A 40 -16.91 29.77 -0.19
N ASN A 41 -17.96 30.38 0.41
CA ASN A 41 -17.81 31.32 1.51
C ASN A 41 -17.25 30.63 2.79
N GLU A 42 -17.75 29.45 3.12
CA GLU A 42 -17.31 28.69 4.31
C GLU A 42 -15.86 28.21 4.15
N ALA A 43 -15.49 27.74 2.97
CA ALA A 43 -14.14 27.29 2.65
C ALA A 43 -13.16 28.47 2.42
N GLY A 44 -13.64 29.66 2.16
CA GLY A 44 -12.83 30.85 1.86
C GLY A 44 -12.12 30.80 0.51
N ILE A 45 -12.62 29.97 -0.43
CA ILE A 45 -12.05 29.76 -1.76
C ILE A 45 -13.12 29.92 -2.84
N THR A 46 -12.69 30.18 -4.08
CA THR A 46 -13.55 30.07 -5.26
C THR A 46 -13.36 28.68 -5.89
N ILE A 47 -14.41 27.87 -5.89
CA ILE A 47 -14.37 26.51 -6.46
C ILE A 47 -14.65 26.54 -7.97
N PHE A 48 -15.62 27.39 -8.40
CA PHE A 48 -16.07 27.44 -9.77
C PHE A 48 -15.94 28.85 -10.36
N ASN A 49 -15.29 28.94 -11.52
CA ASN A 49 -15.32 30.11 -12.38
C ASN A 49 -16.49 30.03 -13.37
N ARG A 50 -17.27 31.09 -13.49
CA ARG A 50 -18.32 31.18 -14.53
C ARG A 50 -17.70 31.51 -15.88
N CYS A 51 -18.03 30.74 -16.90
CA CYS A 51 -17.61 30.96 -18.27
C CYS A 51 -18.81 30.89 -19.22
N ARG A 52 -18.62 31.29 -20.50
CA ARG A 52 -19.69 31.26 -21.50
C ARG A 52 -20.31 29.87 -21.75
N ALA A 53 -19.51 28.81 -21.50
CA ALA A 53 -19.91 27.42 -21.66
C ALA A 53 -20.51 26.80 -20.39
N GLY A 54 -20.59 27.54 -19.26
CA GLY A 54 -21.10 27.03 -18.00
C GLY A 54 -20.20 27.40 -16.82
N VAL A 55 -19.66 26.40 -16.11
CA VAL A 55 -18.70 26.57 -15.01
C VAL A 55 -17.44 25.74 -15.24
N ALA A 56 -16.29 26.29 -14.88
CA ALA A 56 -14.99 25.63 -14.89
C ALA A 56 -14.40 25.63 -13.49
N LEU A 57 -13.65 24.59 -13.16
CA LEU A 57 -12.95 24.50 -11.86
C LEU A 57 -11.76 25.46 -11.79
N THR A 58 -11.54 26.02 -10.62
CA THR A 58 -10.28 26.66 -10.26
C THR A 58 -9.24 25.61 -9.82
N THR A 59 -7.99 25.98 -9.67
CA THR A 59 -6.95 25.10 -9.10
C THR A 59 -7.33 24.66 -7.68
N GLU A 60 -7.74 25.61 -6.84
CA GLU A 60 -8.23 25.36 -5.47
C GLU A 60 -9.48 24.49 -5.47
N GLY A 61 -10.39 24.70 -6.44
CA GLY A 61 -11.61 23.89 -6.63
C GLY A 61 -11.31 22.44 -7.02
N MET A 62 -10.29 22.19 -7.84
CA MET A 62 -9.85 20.83 -8.16
C MET A 62 -9.35 20.08 -6.91
N GLU A 63 -8.55 20.73 -6.10
CA GLU A 63 -8.04 20.17 -4.84
C GLU A 63 -9.19 19.92 -3.86
N PHE A 64 -10.06 20.90 -3.64
CA PHE A 64 -11.25 20.78 -2.80
C PHE A 64 -12.14 19.59 -3.21
N LEU A 65 -12.41 19.44 -4.51
CA LEU A 65 -13.22 18.33 -5.01
C LEU A 65 -12.53 16.96 -4.84
N GLY A 66 -11.21 16.92 -4.86
CA GLY A 66 -10.46 15.71 -4.50
C GLY A 66 -10.82 15.23 -3.09
N TYR A 67 -10.77 16.11 -2.11
CA TYR A 67 -11.17 15.81 -0.73
C TYR A 67 -12.67 15.56 -0.59
N ALA A 68 -13.51 16.34 -1.29
CA ALA A 68 -14.97 16.16 -1.27
C ALA A 68 -15.39 14.76 -1.75
N ARG A 69 -14.79 14.26 -2.83
CA ARG A 69 -15.04 12.90 -3.34
C ARG A 69 -14.63 11.83 -2.31
N GLN A 70 -13.50 11.99 -1.66
CA GLN A 70 -13.06 11.06 -0.62
C GLN A 70 -14.06 10.99 0.55
N VAL A 71 -14.54 12.14 1.04
CA VAL A 71 -15.53 12.19 2.11
C VAL A 71 -16.85 11.54 1.70
N VAL A 72 -17.36 11.83 0.50
CA VAL A 72 -18.60 11.22 -0.02
C VAL A 72 -18.43 9.71 -0.16
N GLN A 73 -17.32 9.24 -0.71
CA GLN A 73 -17.03 7.82 -0.86
C GLN A 73 -16.94 7.09 0.49
N GLN A 74 -16.32 7.71 1.51
CA GLN A 74 -16.27 7.14 2.86
C GLN A 74 -17.66 7.05 3.50
N MET A 75 -18.53 8.04 3.24
CA MET A 75 -19.91 7.98 3.72
C MET A 75 -20.73 6.90 3.02
N GLU A 76 -20.58 6.74 1.71
CA GLU A 76 -21.23 5.66 0.95
C GLU A 76 -20.78 4.27 1.45
N LEU A 77 -19.51 4.11 1.79
CA LEU A 77 -19.00 2.89 2.41
C LEU A 77 -19.64 2.64 3.79
N LEU A 78 -19.82 3.70 4.58
CA LEU A 78 -20.47 3.60 5.88
C LEU A 78 -21.97 3.26 5.72
N GLU A 79 -22.68 3.91 4.79
CA GLU A 79 -24.07 3.64 4.50
C GLU A 79 -24.27 2.20 4.00
N SER A 80 -23.45 1.73 3.06
CA SER A 80 -23.50 0.37 2.55
C SER A 80 -23.25 -0.69 3.64
N ARG A 81 -22.40 -0.35 4.61
CA ARG A 81 -22.03 -1.27 5.69
C ARG A 81 -23.09 -1.38 6.80
N TYR A 82 -23.80 -0.30 7.11
CA TYR A 82 -24.65 -0.22 8.29
C TYR A 82 -26.13 0.06 8.01
N ILE A 83 -26.49 0.55 6.82
CA ILE A 83 -27.84 0.96 6.48
C ILE A 83 -28.46 0.05 5.42
N ASP A 84 -27.70 -0.29 4.38
CA ASP A 84 -28.16 -1.22 3.36
C ASP A 84 -28.05 -2.64 3.89
N ASN A 85 -29.18 -3.26 4.25
CA ASN A 85 -29.32 -4.67 4.68
C ASN A 85 -28.92 -5.67 3.56
N GLN A 86 -27.89 -5.40 2.79
CA GLN A 86 -27.29 -6.38 1.88
C GLN A 86 -26.47 -7.38 2.68
N PRO A 87 -26.50 -8.68 2.38
CA PRO A 87 -25.65 -9.65 3.06
C PRO A 87 -24.22 -9.16 3.01
N GLU A 88 -23.61 -8.98 4.20
CA GLU A 88 -22.28 -8.40 4.38
C GLU A 88 -21.27 -9.07 3.44
N LYS A 89 -20.67 -8.29 2.56
CA LYS A 89 -19.43 -8.70 1.93
C LYS A 89 -18.37 -8.83 3.01
N GLN A 90 -17.79 -9.99 3.16
CA GLN A 90 -16.62 -10.12 4.03
C GLN A 90 -15.52 -9.21 3.49
N ARG A 91 -15.08 -8.25 4.30
CA ARG A 91 -14.01 -7.34 3.95
C ARG A 91 -12.76 -7.69 4.74
N PHE A 92 -11.65 -7.76 4.06
CA PHE A 92 -10.34 -7.95 4.67
C PHE A 92 -9.31 -7.17 3.87
N CYS A 93 -8.56 -6.32 4.55
CA CYS A 93 -7.55 -5.46 3.93
C CYS A 93 -6.22 -5.64 4.65
N ILE A 94 -5.16 -5.86 3.90
CA ILE A 94 -3.80 -5.89 4.42
C ILE A 94 -2.91 -4.92 3.65
N SER A 95 -1.94 -4.33 4.36
CA SER A 95 -0.83 -3.61 3.75
C SER A 95 0.46 -4.36 4.00
N THR A 96 1.34 -4.46 3.01
CA THR A 96 2.58 -5.23 3.09
C THR A 96 3.71 -4.56 2.33
N GLN A 97 4.95 -4.77 2.77
CA GLN A 97 6.11 -4.57 1.93
C GLN A 97 6.02 -5.51 0.72
N HIS A 98 6.85 -5.29 -0.30
CA HIS A 98 6.74 -6.00 -1.59
C HIS A 98 7.23 -7.46 -1.50
N TYR A 99 6.60 -8.24 -0.61
CA TYR A 99 6.91 -9.65 -0.41
C TYR A 99 6.04 -10.58 -1.24
N THR A 100 6.69 -11.36 -2.09
CA THR A 100 6.00 -12.36 -2.91
C THR A 100 5.26 -13.40 -2.06
N PHE A 101 5.83 -13.84 -0.94
CA PHE A 101 5.19 -14.79 -0.03
C PHE A 101 3.93 -14.21 0.63
N ALA A 102 3.91 -12.90 0.93
CA ALA A 102 2.73 -12.24 1.49
C ALA A 102 1.57 -12.22 0.48
N ALA A 103 1.87 -11.94 -0.79
CA ALA A 103 0.88 -12.02 -1.86
C ALA A 103 0.37 -13.47 -2.06
N ASN A 104 1.25 -14.47 -1.96
CA ASN A 104 0.85 -15.88 -2.07
C ASN A 104 -0.06 -16.32 -0.92
N ALA A 105 0.28 -15.99 0.32
CA ALA A 105 -0.58 -16.27 1.46
C ALA A 105 -1.98 -15.64 1.28
N PHE A 106 -2.04 -14.47 0.62
CA PHE A 106 -3.31 -13.84 0.28
C PHE A 106 -4.09 -14.59 -0.80
N VAL A 107 -3.40 -15.15 -1.80
CA VAL A 107 -4.03 -16.03 -2.80
C VAL A 107 -4.63 -17.27 -2.13
N GLU A 108 -3.91 -17.90 -1.21
CA GLU A 108 -4.41 -19.07 -0.45
C GLU A 108 -5.66 -18.72 0.38
N LEU A 109 -5.66 -17.56 1.04
CA LEU A 109 -6.84 -17.04 1.74
C LEU A 109 -8.03 -16.90 0.79
N VAL A 110 -7.85 -16.26 -0.37
CA VAL A 110 -8.94 -16.06 -1.35
C VAL A 110 -9.47 -17.39 -1.86
N GLN A 111 -8.61 -18.36 -2.11
CA GLN A 111 -9.03 -19.71 -2.57
C GLN A 111 -9.92 -20.43 -1.56
N GLN A 112 -9.70 -20.25 -0.26
CA GLN A 112 -10.55 -20.84 0.79
C GLN A 112 -11.94 -20.19 0.85
N PHE A 113 -12.07 -18.91 0.46
CA PHE A 113 -13.32 -18.15 0.51
C PHE A 113 -13.97 -17.90 -0.86
N GLY A 114 -13.48 -18.51 -1.92
CA GLY A 114 -13.85 -18.21 -3.31
C GLY A 114 -15.32 -18.41 -3.70
N GLN A 115 -16.18 -18.93 -2.81
CA GLN A 115 -17.62 -19.07 -3.02
C GLN A 115 -18.47 -18.04 -2.27
N GLU A 116 -17.86 -17.22 -1.41
CA GLU A 116 -18.56 -16.23 -0.62
C GLU A 116 -18.45 -14.82 -1.26
N ARG A 117 -19.36 -13.92 -0.92
CA ARG A 117 -19.24 -12.52 -1.33
C ARG A 117 -18.16 -11.86 -0.48
N TYR A 118 -17.07 -11.44 -1.09
CA TYR A 118 -15.97 -10.77 -0.39
C TYR A 118 -15.49 -9.52 -1.15
N GLU A 119 -14.82 -8.66 -0.40
CA GLU A 119 -14.01 -7.56 -0.90
C GLU A 119 -12.67 -7.61 -0.16
N PHE A 120 -11.68 -8.23 -0.77
CA PHE A 120 -10.36 -8.40 -0.19
C PHE A 120 -9.36 -7.48 -0.88
N ILE A 121 -8.57 -6.76 -0.10
CA ILE A 121 -7.62 -5.76 -0.57
C ILE A 121 -6.22 -6.14 -0.10
N LEU A 122 -5.31 -6.34 -1.03
CA LEU A 122 -3.88 -6.45 -0.81
C LEU A 122 -3.23 -5.16 -1.29
N ASN A 123 -2.61 -4.41 -0.38
CA ASN A 123 -1.94 -3.16 -0.66
C ASN A 123 -0.42 -3.33 -0.46
N GLU A 124 0.33 -3.50 -1.56
CA GLU A 124 1.80 -3.47 -1.51
C GLU A 124 2.25 -2.01 -1.51
N THR A 125 2.90 -1.57 -0.44
CA THR A 125 3.23 -0.17 -0.25
C THR A 125 4.43 0.05 0.68
N GLN A 126 4.84 1.29 0.81
CA GLN A 126 5.97 1.76 1.60
C GLN A 126 5.79 1.46 3.09
N THR A 127 6.89 1.17 3.79
CA THR A 127 6.87 0.80 5.21
C THR A 127 6.13 1.81 6.10
N TYR A 128 6.35 3.12 5.89
CA TYR A 128 5.62 4.13 6.66
C TYR A 128 4.11 4.14 6.34
N GLN A 129 3.74 3.93 5.07
CA GLN A 129 2.34 3.86 4.68
C GLN A 129 1.65 2.63 5.28
N ILE A 130 2.32 1.48 5.36
CA ILE A 130 1.81 0.28 6.05
C ILE A 130 1.45 0.62 7.51
N ILE A 131 2.36 1.31 8.21
CA ILE A 131 2.14 1.74 9.60
C ILE A 131 0.90 2.64 9.70
N MET A 132 0.78 3.61 8.80
CA MET A 132 -0.35 4.54 8.78
C MET A 132 -1.66 3.87 8.42
N ASP A 133 -1.65 2.90 7.49
CA ASP A 133 -2.84 2.14 7.10
C ASP A 133 -3.40 1.34 8.29
N VAL A 134 -2.54 0.67 9.06
CA VAL A 134 -2.95 -0.07 10.25
C VAL A 134 -3.40 0.87 11.38
N ARG A 135 -2.65 1.95 11.63
CA ARG A 135 -3.03 2.99 12.60
C ARG A 135 -4.41 3.55 12.33
N ASN A 136 -4.67 3.93 11.08
CA ASN A 136 -5.92 4.57 10.64
C ASN A 136 -7.05 3.55 10.37
N ARG A 137 -6.79 2.25 10.58
CA ARG A 137 -7.76 1.16 10.35
C ARG A 137 -8.20 1.00 8.89
N PHE A 138 -7.38 1.44 7.95
CA PHE A 138 -7.56 1.15 6.53
C PHE A 138 -7.19 -0.29 6.22
N SER A 139 -6.16 -0.81 6.92
CA SER A 139 -5.77 -2.22 6.87
C SER A 139 -5.99 -2.89 8.22
N ASP A 140 -6.42 -4.16 8.19
CA ASP A 140 -6.64 -4.98 9.38
C ASP A 140 -5.32 -5.35 10.04
N LEU A 141 -4.29 -5.61 9.25
CA LEU A 141 -2.91 -5.82 9.68
C LEU A 141 -1.90 -5.33 8.62
N GLY A 142 -0.65 -5.17 9.03
CA GLY A 142 0.45 -4.79 8.14
C GLY A 142 1.61 -5.78 8.24
N VAL A 143 2.20 -6.21 7.12
CA VAL A 143 3.34 -7.13 7.10
C VAL A 143 4.61 -6.37 6.74
N LEU A 144 5.63 -6.48 7.60
CA LEU A 144 6.93 -5.83 7.43
C LEU A 144 8.03 -6.60 8.20
N TYR A 145 9.27 -6.16 8.09
CA TYR A 145 10.37 -6.75 8.84
C TYR A 145 11.02 -5.78 9.84
N LEU A 146 11.65 -6.37 10.85
CA LEU A 146 12.59 -5.72 11.73
C LEU A 146 13.98 -6.32 11.53
N SER A 147 15.02 -5.49 11.68
CA SER A 147 16.44 -5.87 11.73
C SER A 147 17.14 -5.10 12.84
N LYS A 148 18.37 -5.45 13.16
CA LYS A 148 19.17 -4.68 14.13
C LYS A 148 19.28 -3.20 13.79
N ALA A 149 19.24 -2.87 12.49
CA ALA A 149 19.39 -1.49 12.00
C ALA A 149 18.14 -0.63 12.21
N ASN A 150 16.94 -1.18 12.05
CA ASN A 150 15.69 -0.42 12.05
C ASN A 150 14.81 -0.62 13.28
N GLU A 151 15.02 -1.69 14.07
CA GLU A 151 14.16 -2.09 15.19
C GLU A 151 13.93 -0.96 16.19
N ASN A 152 15.01 -0.30 16.63
CA ASN A 152 14.92 0.76 17.63
C ASN A 152 14.05 1.94 17.18
N VAL A 153 14.03 2.27 15.90
CA VAL A 153 13.24 3.36 15.36
C VAL A 153 11.79 2.90 15.14
N LEU A 154 11.60 1.75 14.49
CA LEU A 154 10.27 1.24 14.19
C LEU A 154 9.48 0.89 15.45
N MET A 155 10.11 0.30 16.48
CA MET A 155 9.43 0.01 17.74
C MET A 155 8.95 1.27 18.46
N LYS A 156 9.69 2.38 18.40
CA LYS A 156 9.22 3.68 18.93
C LYS A 156 8.03 4.22 18.14
N VAL A 157 8.07 4.10 16.82
CA VAL A 157 6.93 4.51 15.96
C VAL A 157 5.70 3.64 16.23
N PHE A 158 5.86 2.33 16.41
CA PHE A 158 4.76 1.44 16.78
C PHE A 158 4.15 1.82 18.12
N GLU A 159 4.98 2.11 19.12
CA GLU A 159 4.50 2.56 20.44
C GLU A 159 3.72 3.88 20.34
N GLU A 160 4.25 4.87 19.62
CA GLU A 160 3.60 6.17 19.40
C GLU A 160 2.23 6.02 18.72
N TYR A 161 2.10 5.08 17.79
CA TYR A 161 0.88 4.87 17.00
C TYR A 161 -0.04 3.77 17.54
N ASN A 162 0.19 3.31 18.78
CA ASN A 162 -0.61 2.29 19.45
C ASN A 162 -0.67 0.96 18.68
N LEU A 163 0.48 0.52 18.16
CA LEU A 163 0.63 -0.72 17.40
C LEU A 163 1.49 -1.72 18.17
N ASN A 164 1.22 -3.02 17.98
CA ASN A 164 2.08 -4.13 18.40
C ASN A 164 2.68 -4.82 17.18
N PHE A 165 3.94 -5.23 17.28
CA PHE A 165 4.60 -6.10 16.33
C PHE A 165 4.58 -7.54 16.84
N TYR A 166 4.19 -8.46 15.97
CA TYR A 166 4.17 -9.89 16.22
C TYR A 166 5.06 -10.58 15.22
N GLU A 167 6.13 -11.20 15.72
CA GLU A 167 7.07 -11.94 14.88
C GLU A 167 6.43 -13.23 14.36
N LEU A 168 6.63 -13.50 13.07
CA LEU A 168 6.22 -14.72 12.40
C LEU A 168 7.39 -15.70 12.28
N PHE A 169 8.50 -15.22 11.73
CA PHE A 169 9.74 -15.99 11.58
C PHE A 169 10.95 -15.08 11.33
N THR A 170 12.12 -15.64 11.51
CA THR A 170 13.40 -15.00 11.16
C THR A 170 13.94 -15.58 9.88
N ALA A 171 14.31 -14.73 8.92
CA ALA A 171 14.94 -15.10 7.66
C ALA A 171 16.38 -14.61 7.58
N THR A 172 17.23 -15.36 6.88
CA THR A 172 18.56 -14.90 6.48
C THR A 172 18.48 -14.11 5.20
N PRO A 173 19.26 -13.03 5.05
CA PRO A 173 19.25 -12.25 3.81
C PRO A 173 19.71 -13.07 2.61
N HIS A 174 19.01 -12.91 1.51
CA HIS A 174 19.38 -13.48 0.21
C HIS A 174 19.38 -12.39 -0.85
N VAL A 175 20.18 -12.63 -1.86
CA VAL A 175 20.21 -11.80 -3.08
C VAL A 175 19.33 -12.45 -4.13
N PHE A 176 18.37 -11.72 -4.64
CA PHE A 176 17.56 -12.15 -5.77
C PHE A 176 18.21 -11.70 -7.08
N LEU A 177 18.39 -12.65 -7.97
CA LEU A 177 19.06 -12.50 -9.26
C LEU A 177 18.25 -13.23 -10.34
N ARG A 178 18.45 -12.86 -11.61
CA ARG A 178 17.93 -13.67 -12.71
C ARG A 178 18.67 -15.02 -12.79
N LYS A 179 18.00 -16.04 -13.25
CA LYS A 179 18.61 -17.33 -13.62
C LYS A 179 19.60 -17.08 -14.79
N GLY A 180 20.85 -17.42 -14.61
CA GLY A 180 21.91 -17.14 -15.61
C GLY A 180 22.60 -15.79 -15.40
N HIS A 181 22.41 -15.13 -14.23
CA HIS A 181 23.27 -14.05 -13.79
C HIS A 181 24.71 -14.57 -13.60
N PRO A 182 25.78 -13.75 -13.81
CA PRO A 182 27.16 -14.18 -13.61
C PRO A 182 27.47 -14.77 -12.23
N LEU A 183 26.69 -14.44 -11.22
CA LEU A 183 26.81 -14.98 -9.85
C LEU A 183 25.88 -16.16 -9.57
N ALA A 184 25.08 -16.61 -10.53
CA ALA A 184 24.00 -17.58 -10.29
C ALA A 184 24.48 -18.96 -9.78
N ASP A 185 25.71 -19.35 -10.09
CA ASP A 185 26.29 -20.63 -9.68
C ASP A 185 27.06 -20.55 -8.35
N ARG A 186 27.03 -19.41 -7.66
CA ARG A 186 27.67 -19.25 -6.36
C ARG A 186 26.79 -19.86 -5.25
N GLU A 187 27.41 -20.51 -4.29
CA GLU A 187 26.73 -21.01 -3.09
C GLU A 187 26.34 -19.86 -2.15
N LYS A 188 27.17 -18.80 -2.08
CA LYS A 188 26.95 -17.56 -1.34
C LYS A 188 27.57 -16.40 -2.09
N VAL A 189 27.08 -15.20 -1.83
CA VAL A 189 27.61 -13.95 -2.40
C VAL A 189 27.88 -12.94 -1.27
N SER A 190 28.93 -12.15 -1.43
CA SER A 190 29.24 -11.02 -0.56
C SER A 190 28.74 -9.70 -1.17
N LEU A 191 28.66 -8.64 -0.35
CA LEU A 191 28.33 -7.29 -0.84
C LEU A 191 29.39 -6.79 -1.85
N GLU A 192 30.63 -7.25 -1.74
CA GLU A 192 31.73 -6.92 -2.67
C GLU A 192 31.47 -7.52 -4.06
N ASP A 193 31.01 -8.76 -4.15
CA ASP A 193 30.68 -9.42 -5.40
C ASP A 193 29.55 -8.69 -6.16
N LEU A 194 28.70 -7.97 -5.43
CA LEU A 194 27.53 -7.27 -5.97
C LEU A 194 27.85 -5.87 -6.55
N LYS A 195 28.98 -5.26 -6.21
CA LYS A 195 29.34 -3.89 -6.66
C LYS A 195 29.25 -3.66 -8.16
N PRO A 196 29.63 -4.61 -9.04
CA PRO A 196 29.54 -4.39 -10.49
C PRO A 196 28.10 -4.24 -11.01
N TYR A 197 27.10 -4.69 -10.26
CA TYR A 197 25.71 -4.84 -10.71
C TYR A 197 24.80 -3.75 -10.12
N PRO A 198 23.73 -3.35 -10.83
CA PRO A 198 22.78 -2.37 -10.31
C PRO A 198 22.00 -2.92 -9.12
N ARG A 199 22.03 -2.21 -8.00
CA ARG A 199 21.18 -2.46 -6.85
C ARG A 199 19.78 -1.92 -7.10
N LEU A 200 18.77 -2.74 -6.89
CA LEU A 200 17.36 -2.40 -7.07
C LEU A 200 16.72 -2.27 -5.69
N ASN A 201 16.16 -1.10 -5.39
CA ASN A 201 15.50 -0.83 -4.12
C ASN A 201 14.11 -0.26 -4.36
N PHE A 202 13.19 -0.51 -3.42
CA PHE A 202 11.87 0.12 -3.45
C PHE A 202 11.94 1.57 -2.94
N VAL A 203 11.18 2.46 -3.60
CA VAL A 203 11.04 3.87 -3.21
C VAL A 203 10.25 3.95 -1.90
N GLN A 204 10.73 4.73 -0.93
CA GLN A 204 10.05 4.94 0.36
C GLN A 204 9.37 6.32 0.46
N GLY A 205 9.20 7.03 -0.65
CA GLY A 205 8.46 8.29 -0.74
C GLY A 205 9.06 9.42 0.10
N ALA A 206 8.21 10.16 0.81
CA ALA A 206 8.64 11.29 1.63
C ALA A 206 9.45 10.87 2.88
N TYR A 207 9.40 9.60 3.26
CA TYR A 207 10.10 9.04 4.42
C TYR A 207 11.29 8.18 4.00
N GLU A 208 12.11 8.70 3.08
CA GLU A 208 13.32 8.04 2.59
C GLU A 208 14.43 7.99 3.66
N SER A 209 14.19 7.24 4.71
CA SER A 209 15.20 6.89 5.71
C SER A 209 15.53 5.41 5.59
N SER A 210 16.78 5.03 5.80
CA SER A 210 17.21 3.63 5.85
C SER A 210 16.42 2.79 6.86
N ASN A 211 15.84 3.43 7.89
CA ASN A 211 15.00 2.77 8.87
C ASN A 211 13.65 2.30 8.33
N PHE A 212 13.18 2.88 7.23
CA PHE A 212 11.93 2.50 6.56
C PHE A 212 12.18 1.73 5.26
N ALA A 213 13.42 1.46 4.89
CA ALA A 213 13.74 0.69 3.70
C ALA A 213 13.23 -0.75 3.81
N GLU A 214 12.87 -1.33 2.67
CA GLU A 214 12.41 -2.72 2.58
C GLU A 214 13.57 -3.70 2.40
N GLU A 215 14.74 -3.18 2.02
CA GLU A 215 15.96 -3.95 1.84
C GLU A 215 16.95 -3.69 2.94
N LEU A 216 17.64 -4.75 3.37
CA LEU A 216 18.80 -4.62 4.23
C LEU A 216 19.93 -3.86 3.53
N PHE A 217 20.82 -3.27 4.32
CA PHE A 217 21.98 -2.51 3.84
C PHE A 217 21.63 -1.31 2.95
N SER A 218 20.42 -0.78 3.05
CA SER A 218 19.97 0.40 2.28
C SER A 218 20.76 1.68 2.59
N ASN A 219 21.46 1.72 3.74
CA ASN A 219 22.36 2.79 4.14
C ASN A 219 23.75 2.69 3.49
N GLU A 220 24.09 1.58 2.87
CA GLU A 220 25.33 1.43 2.12
C GLU A 220 25.23 2.03 0.74
N ILE A 221 26.24 2.81 0.35
CA ILE A 221 26.29 3.47 -0.94
C ILE A 221 26.58 2.44 -2.02
N ALA A 222 25.62 2.20 -2.91
CA ALA A 222 25.83 1.41 -4.11
C ALA A 222 26.27 2.33 -5.27
N GLU A 223 27.30 1.94 -6.01
CA GLU A 223 27.77 2.71 -7.17
C GLU A 223 26.70 2.82 -8.26
N LYS A 224 25.88 1.77 -8.41
CA LYS A 224 24.76 1.72 -9.34
C LYS A 224 23.49 1.39 -8.57
N SER A 225 22.54 2.31 -8.56
CA SER A 225 21.27 2.13 -7.84
C SER A 225 20.10 2.55 -8.72
N ILE A 226 19.04 1.74 -8.73
CA ILE A 226 17.78 2.03 -9.40
C ILE A 226 16.68 1.90 -8.35
N ARG A 227 15.83 2.94 -8.25
CA ARG A 227 14.70 2.95 -7.33
C ARG A 227 13.41 2.69 -8.09
N ILE A 228 12.58 1.80 -7.58
CA ILE A 228 11.41 1.24 -8.25
C ILE A 228 10.21 1.30 -7.31
N SER A 229 9.03 1.49 -7.83
CA SER A 229 7.80 1.61 -7.04
C SER A 229 6.88 0.37 -7.11
N ASP A 230 7.21 -0.60 -7.97
CA ASP A 230 6.38 -1.80 -8.14
C ASP A 230 7.22 -3.07 -8.33
N ARG A 231 6.65 -4.20 -7.91
CA ARG A 231 7.32 -5.51 -7.93
C ARG A 231 7.50 -6.09 -9.34
N ALA A 232 6.64 -5.77 -10.28
CA ALA A 232 6.79 -6.29 -11.65
C ALA A 232 7.96 -5.61 -12.36
N ALA A 233 8.13 -4.29 -12.14
CA ALA A 233 9.26 -3.56 -12.67
C ALA A 233 10.60 -4.07 -12.11
N ILE A 234 10.70 -4.40 -10.81
CA ILE A 234 11.98 -4.90 -10.24
C ILE A 234 12.43 -6.19 -10.92
N VAL A 235 11.50 -7.11 -11.23
CA VAL A 235 11.80 -8.35 -11.97
C VAL A 235 12.34 -8.04 -13.37
N ASN A 236 11.73 -7.09 -14.07
CA ASN A 236 12.20 -6.68 -15.41
C ASN A 236 13.62 -6.11 -15.38
N PHE A 237 13.94 -5.31 -14.36
CA PHE A 237 15.31 -4.76 -14.21
C PHE A 237 16.32 -5.83 -13.77
N MET A 238 15.93 -6.80 -12.94
CA MET A 238 16.79 -7.95 -12.65
C MET A 238 17.15 -8.73 -13.92
N ILE A 239 16.16 -8.98 -14.78
CA ILE A 239 16.36 -9.75 -16.02
C ILE A 239 17.13 -8.91 -17.07
N GLY A 240 16.77 -7.66 -17.25
CA GLY A 240 17.28 -6.83 -18.36
C GLY A 240 18.64 -6.19 -18.11
N LEU A 241 19.05 -5.99 -16.84
CA LEU A 241 20.25 -5.24 -16.47
C LEU A 241 21.21 -6.02 -15.55
N ASP A 242 20.98 -7.30 -15.32
CA ASP A 242 21.70 -8.06 -14.28
C ASP A 242 21.62 -7.37 -12.89
N GLY A 243 20.49 -6.71 -12.61
CA GLY A 243 20.27 -6.07 -11.33
C GLY A 243 19.98 -7.07 -10.22
N TYR A 244 20.15 -6.63 -8.99
CA TYR A 244 19.86 -7.44 -7.81
C TYR A 244 19.07 -6.67 -6.75
N THR A 245 18.34 -7.41 -5.92
CA THR A 245 17.75 -6.89 -4.66
C THR A 245 18.05 -7.83 -3.53
N ILE A 246 18.06 -7.30 -2.29
CA ILE A 246 18.31 -8.09 -1.07
C ILE A 246 17.01 -8.21 -0.30
N SER A 247 16.58 -9.45 -0.03
CA SER A 247 15.34 -9.74 0.69
C SER A 247 15.45 -11.03 1.52
N SER A 248 14.32 -11.52 2.01
CA SER A 248 14.21 -12.67 2.92
C SER A 248 14.63 -14.04 2.33
N GLY A 249 14.92 -14.13 1.05
CA GLY A 249 15.19 -15.42 0.38
C GLY A 249 13.94 -16.22 0.01
N ILE A 250 12.79 -15.84 0.51
CA ILE A 250 11.53 -16.56 0.28
C ILE A 250 10.90 -16.06 -1.02
N PHE A 251 11.00 -16.90 -2.06
CA PHE A 251 10.46 -16.60 -3.37
C PHE A 251 9.69 -17.83 -3.89
N PRO A 252 8.37 -17.86 -3.73
CA PRO A 252 7.55 -19.00 -4.16
C PRO A 252 7.60 -19.21 -5.68
N ARG A 253 8.22 -20.30 -6.13
CA ARG A 253 8.50 -20.57 -7.54
C ARG A 253 7.26 -20.84 -8.40
N TYR A 254 6.20 -21.36 -7.80
CA TYR A 254 5.02 -21.79 -8.56
C TYR A 254 4.23 -20.64 -9.19
N LEU A 255 4.39 -19.40 -8.72
CA LEU A 255 3.74 -18.23 -9.34
C LEU A 255 4.62 -17.48 -10.34
N HIS A 256 5.94 -17.54 -10.20
CA HIS A 256 6.87 -16.72 -10.98
C HIS A 256 7.81 -17.52 -11.89
N GLY A 257 7.70 -18.86 -11.88
CA GLY A 257 8.58 -19.74 -12.62
C GLY A 257 10.04 -19.66 -12.12
N ASP A 258 10.95 -20.16 -12.94
CA ASP A 258 12.39 -20.28 -12.61
C ASP A 258 13.24 -19.11 -13.10
N SER A 259 12.65 -17.95 -13.44
CA SER A 259 13.39 -16.81 -14.00
C SER A 259 14.25 -16.10 -12.98
N ILE A 260 13.86 -16.14 -11.70
CA ILE A 260 14.55 -15.51 -10.58
C ILE A 260 15.00 -16.61 -9.62
N ILE A 261 16.23 -16.46 -9.12
CA ILE A 261 16.83 -17.32 -8.09
C ILE A 261 17.20 -16.49 -6.89
N SER A 262 17.31 -17.13 -5.73
CA SER A 262 17.82 -16.53 -4.50
C SER A 262 19.11 -17.21 -4.08
N ILE A 263 20.13 -16.43 -3.72
CA ILE A 263 21.42 -16.90 -3.24
C ILE A 263 21.67 -16.29 -1.88
N PRO A 264 22.10 -17.07 -0.87
CA PRO A 264 22.39 -16.55 0.46
C PRO A 264 23.44 -15.42 0.40
N LEU A 265 23.18 -14.32 1.12
CA LEU A 265 24.14 -13.24 1.33
C LEU A 265 25.05 -13.62 2.50
N GLU A 266 26.35 -13.38 2.36
CA GLU A 266 27.32 -13.56 3.48
C GLU A 266 27.07 -12.53 4.58
N GLY A 267 27.13 -12.96 5.84
CA GLY A 267 26.98 -12.12 7.03
C GLY A 267 26.07 -12.74 8.06
N ASP A 268 25.99 -12.07 9.24
CA ASP A 268 25.20 -12.51 10.39
C ASP A 268 23.91 -11.67 10.58
N GLU A 269 23.57 -10.86 9.58
CA GLU A 269 22.34 -10.06 9.62
C GLU A 269 21.11 -10.95 9.44
N THR A 270 20.02 -10.57 10.10
CA THR A 270 18.75 -11.29 10.05
C THR A 270 17.59 -10.34 9.81
N MET A 271 16.55 -10.85 9.17
CA MET A 271 15.26 -10.19 8.97
C MET A 271 14.21 -10.90 9.83
N ARG A 272 13.70 -10.23 10.85
CA ARG A 272 12.57 -10.71 11.65
C ARG A 272 11.30 -10.30 10.95
N ILE A 273 10.72 -11.19 10.16
CA ILE A 273 9.47 -10.96 9.45
C ILE A 273 8.32 -11.08 10.45
N GLY A 274 7.39 -10.13 10.38
CA GLY A 274 6.25 -10.11 11.28
C GLY A 274 5.11 -9.26 10.76
N TYR A 275 4.09 -9.14 11.58
CA TYR A 275 2.99 -8.25 11.29
C TYR A 275 2.74 -7.26 12.42
N ILE A 276 2.21 -6.11 12.08
CA ILE A 276 1.73 -5.10 13.03
C ILE A 276 0.21 -5.11 13.10
N LEU A 277 -0.29 -4.91 14.31
CA LEU A 277 -1.71 -4.84 14.62
C LEU A 277 -1.96 -3.69 15.59
N ASN A 278 -3.10 -3.03 15.50
CA ASN A 278 -3.51 -2.03 16.49
C ASN A 278 -3.71 -2.69 17.85
N LYS A 279 -3.16 -2.10 18.94
CA LYS A 279 -3.24 -2.65 20.31
C LYS A 279 -4.66 -2.89 20.80
N ASP A 280 -5.61 -2.09 20.30
CA ASP A 280 -7.03 -2.16 20.69
C ASP A 280 -7.82 -3.20 19.87
N ARG A 281 -7.14 -4.05 19.07
CA ARG A 281 -7.77 -5.05 18.22
C ARG A 281 -7.14 -6.42 18.39
N GLU A 282 -7.98 -7.42 18.26
CA GLU A 282 -7.58 -8.81 18.04
C GLU A 282 -7.64 -9.14 16.54
N LEU A 283 -6.93 -10.18 16.14
CA LEU A 283 -7.03 -10.69 14.77
C LEU A 283 -8.47 -11.15 14.49
N SER A 284 -9.00 -10.74 13.36
CA SER A 284 -10.23 -11.33 12.84
C SER A 284 -9.98 -12.77 12.41
N ARG A 285 -11.05 -13.56 12.22
CA ARG A 285 -10.93 -14.92 11.65
C ARG A 285 -10.14 -14.95 10.34
N LEU A 286 -10.34 -13.97 9.45
CA LEU A 286 -9.58 -13.86 8.20
C LEU A 286 -8.12 -13.52 8.47
N GLY A 287 -7.86 -12.65 9.45
CA GLY A 287 -6.51 -12.33 9.90
C GLY A 287 -5.77 -13.55 10.45
N GLU A 288 -6.42 -14.37 11.25
CA GLU A 288 -5.84 -15.62 11.77
C GLU A 288 -5.47 -16.59 10.64
N ILE A 289 -6.35 -16.81 9.67
CA ILE A 289 -6.10 -17.68 8.52
C ILE A 289 -4.93 -17.15 7.69
N TYR A 290 -4.89 -15.84 7.44
CA TYR A 290 -3.80 -15.23 6.69
C TYR A 290 -2.45 -15.35 7.41
N VAL A 291 -2.44 -15.12 8.73
CA VAL A 291 -1.24 -15.27 9.57
C VAL A 291 -0.75 -16.74 9.58
N GLU A 292 -1.66 -17.71 9.64
CA GLU A 292 -1.30 -19.13 9.53
C GLU A 292 -0.71 -19.47 8.15
N ALA A 293 -1.26 -18.91 7.07
CA ALA A 293 -0.67 -19.07 5.73
C ALA A 293 0.74 -18.45 5.65
N LEU A 294 0.97 -17.29 6.30
CA LEU A 294 2.31 -16.68 6.38
C LEU A 294 3.32 -17.54 7.16
N LYS A 295 2.91 -18.20 8.23
CA LYS A 295 3.79 -19.05 9.04
C LYS A 295 4.33 -20.26 8.29
N GLN A 296 3.67 -20.69 7.22
CA GLN A 296 4.14 -21.84 6.40
C GLN A 296 5.48 -21.54 5.73
N TYR A 297 5.83 -20.27 5.53
CA TYR A 297 7.10 -19.83 4.97
C TYR A 297 8.27 -19.82 5.95
N GLN A 298 8.04 -20.22 7.21
CA GLN A 298 9.09 -20.33 8.24
C GLN A 298 10.08 -21.47 7.99
N LYS A 299 9.78 -22.41 7.08
CA LYS A 299 10.48 -23.70 6.98
C LYS A 299 11.52 -23.78 5.87
N ASP A 300 11.71 -22.75 5.12
CA ASP A 300 12.72 -22.65 4.07
C ASP A 300 13.80 -21.62 4.43
#